data_100dc29d4990b2c89004dba875ffa35d
#
_entry.id   100dc29d4990b2c89004dba875ffa35d
#
_cell.length_a   1.000
_cell.length_b   1.000
_cell.length_c   1.000
_cell.angle_alpha   90.00
_cell.angle_beta   90.00
_cell.angle_gamma   90.00
#
_symmetry.space_group_name_H-M   'P 1'
#
loop_
_entity.id
_entity.type
_entity.pdbx_description
1 polymer ?
#
loop_
_entity_poly.entity_id
_entity_poly.type
_entity_poly.pdbx_seq_one_letter_code
_entity_poly.pdbx_strand_id
1 'polypeptide(L)'
;DTSRMNTVQVKELEYYMKKGKAIPVKLTLVNRINPEKVLTLKLSDHPSTKYAYNAVYELDKYENNTDTNLTDKQKKVKQEVMEKRQNELKQDKRYRYMQMYLTDLDNGGKRRGVYQSLYQSLNRSNIQNYIAGKLATEYEYYDQHHYWYTQNLEINGNVYTMYLAAAYEERVEVIESSVFRGAVVTQSLLFLILGTMLLGLMNYLHIKNRKLEESRQMLTSAVAHELKTPLAVIQNQCECILENVAPEKNMDYTRSVYNETKQMNRLIVSFLQYNRLQKIQHLEKVKCDMREIVQEEIEKYEDLFEAAGVKCNVSMEETEQIRGNKELLTLVIDNYLSNAYKYTESGRTITVKLTREKKGCRFWVWNEGARLAEEDVTRVWDILSRQDKSRNREKGSTGMGLPICRRILELHGFAYGCGNKENGVEFWFGTN
;
A
#
# COMPACT_ATOMS: atom_id res chain seq x y z
N ASP A 1 68.35 -9.97 -4.93
CA ASP A 1 68.34 -11.30 -4.29
C ASP A 1 66.86 -11.75 -4.14
N THR A 2 66.38 -12.41 -5.19
CA THR A 2 64.96 -12.85 -5.29
C THR A 2 64.61 -13.93 -4.27
N SER A 3 65.59 -14.61 -3.67
CA SER A 3 65.35 -15.62 -2.61
C SER A 3 64.85 -15.03 -1.30
N ARG A 4 65.11 -13.74 -1.04
CA ARG A 4 64.62 -13.03 0.16
C ARG A 4 63.25 -12.38 -0.01
N MET A 5 62.78 -12.19 -1.23
CA MET A 5 61.43 -11.63 -1.50
C MET A 5 60.30 -12.54 -0.99
N ASN A 6 60.52 -13.83 -0.91
CA ASN A 6 59.51 -14.80 -0.44
C ASN A 6 59.26 -14.77 1.08
N THR A 7 60.01 -14.00 1.85
CA THR A 7 59.88 -13.92 3.30
C THR A 7 59.18 -12.66 3.80
N VAL A 8 58.89 -11.70 2.92
CA VAL A 8 58.27 -10.43 3.27
C VAL A 8 56.95 -10.28 2.49
N GLN A 9 55.96 -9.85 3.19
CA GLN A 9 54.60 -9.70 2.67
C GLN A 9 54.10 -8.31 3.02
N VAL A 10 53.29 -7.69 2.14
CA VAL A 10 52.59 -6.45 2.43
C VAL A 10 51.47 -6.74 3.40
N LYS A 11 51.50 -6.13 4.58
CA LYS A 11 50.44 -6.21 5.58
C LYS A 11 49.36 -5.18 5.34
N GLU A 12 49.76 -3.96 5.00
CA GLU A 12 48.87 -2.82 4.84
C GLU A 12 49.52 -1.77 3.95
N LEU A 13 48.74 -1.20 3.04
CA LEU A 13 49.14 -0.03 2.27
C LEU A 13 48.11 1.08 2.53
N GLU A 14 48.58 2.17 3.15
CA GLU A 14 47.76 3.38 3.29
C GLU A 14 48.05 4.31 2.12
N TYR A 15 46.99 4.85 1.52
CA TYR A 15 47.08 5.74 0.36
C TYR A 15 45.98 6.82 0.39
N TYR A 16 46.16 7.90 -0.36
CA TYR A 16 45.14 8.87 -0.63
C TYR A 16 44.94 9.06 -2.14
N MET A 17 43.74 9.45 -2.51
CA MET A 17 43.38 9.68 -3.92
C MET A 17 43.56 11.14 -4.29
N LYS A 18 44.29 11.41 -5.37
CA LYS A 18 44.47 12.76 -5.93
C LYS A 18 44.31 12.69 -7.44
N LYS A 19 43.31 13.40 -7.99
CA LYS A 19 43.00 13.41 -9.44
C LYS A 19 42.93 12.00 -10.04
N GLY A 20 42.23 11.08 -9.35
CA GLY A 20 42.08 9.70 -9.80
C GLY A 20 43.27 8.76 -9.56
N LYS A 21 44.40 9.27 -9.10
CA LYS A 21 45.59 8.48 -8.82
C LYS A 21 45.71 8.13 -7.32
N ALA A 22 46.03 6.87 -7.03
CA ALA A 22 46.30 6.42 -5.67
C ALA A 22 47.76 6.77 -5.34
N ILE A 23 48.00 7.63 -4.33
CA ILE A 23 49.31 8.02 -3.86
C ILE A 23 49.53 7.30 -2.53
N PRO A 24 50.52 6.38 -2.47
CA PRO A 24 50.81 5.66 -1.24
C PRO A 24 51.41 6.58 -0.18
N VAL A 25 50.94 6.43 1.06
CA VAL A 25 51.42 7.23 2.21
C VAL A 25 52.25 6.40 3.15
N LYS A 26 51.81 5.17 3.41
CA LYS A 26 52.46 4.30 4.38
C LYS A 26 52.33 2.85 3.94
N LEU A 27 53.40 2.10 4.00
CA LEU A 27 53.48 0.69 3.71
C LEU A 27 53.87 -0.08 4.95
N THR A 28 53.10 -1.07 5.32
CA THR A 28 53.42 -1.97 6.42
C THR A 28 53.69 -3.37 5.86
N LEU A 29 54.92 -3.82 6.08
CA LEU A 29 55.40 -5.15 5.66
C LEU A 29 55.43 -6.06 6.87
N VAL A 30 55.20 -7.34 6.66
CA VAL A 30 55.24 -8.39 7.68
C VAL A 30 56.12 -9.54 7.17
N ASN A 31 56.88 -10.15 8.09
CA ASN A 31 57.59 -11.35 7.73
C ASN A 31 56.63 -12.55 7.71
N ARG A 32 56.64 -13.32 6.60
CA ARG A 32 55.72 -14.48 6.43
C ARG A 32 55.93 -15.60 7.44
N ILE A 33 57.19 -15.78 7.85
CA ILE A 33 57.59 -16.84 8.78
C ILE A 33 57.31 -16.41 10.21
N ASN A 34 57.51 -15.13 10.52
CA ASN A 34 57.24 -14.57 11.84
C ASN A 34 56.42 -13.27 11.70
N PRO A 35 55.09 -13.39 11.73
CA PRO A 35 54.18 -12.27 11.54
C PRO A 35 54.26 -11.14 12.58
N GLU A 36 54.93 -11.39 13.72
CA GLU A 36 55.20 -10.37 14.74
C GLU A 36 56.25 -9.34 14.29
N LYS A 37 57.15 -9.76 13.38
CA LYS A 37 58.15 -8.84 12.80
C LYS A 37 57.53 -7.98 11.73
N VAL A 38 57.20 -6.75 12.09
CA VAL A 38 56.54 -5.77 11.23
C VAL A 38 57.50 -4.64 10.93
N LEU A 39 57.65 -4.26 9.67
CA LEU A 39 58.36 -3.08 9.19
C LEU A 39 57.35 -2.09 8.61
N THR A 40 57.34 -0.86 9.11
CA THR A 40 56.47 0.20 8.59
C THR A 40 57.32 1.27 7.91
N LEU A 41 57.00 1.56 6.68
CA LEU A 41 57.68 2.55 5.84
C LEU A 41 56.71 3.71 5.57
N LYS A 42 57.16 4.94 5.86
CA LYS A 42 56.46 6.17 5.48
C LYS A 42 56.87 6.54 4.05
N LEU A 43 55.89 6.65 3.15
CA LEU A 43 56.14 6.87 1.73
C LEU A 43 55.87 8.31 1.29
N SER A 44 55.00 9.03 2.00
CA SER A 44 54.75 10.45 1.79
C SER A 44 54.30 11.13 3.08
N ASP A 45 54.38 12.46 3.11
CA ASP A 45 54.02 13.30 4.26
C ASP A 45 52.54 13.74 4.28
N HIS A 46 51.71 13.08 3.53
CA HIS A 46 50.28 13.44 3.50
C HIS A 46 49.59 13.19 4.86
N PRO A 47 49.02 14.21 5.51
CA PRO A 47 48.57 14.12 6.90
C PRO A 47 47.32 13.27 7.14
N SER A 48 46.54 13.01 6.12
CA SER A 48 45.28 12.23 6.24
C SER A 48 45.12 11.24 5.12
N THR A 49 45.13 9.97 5.46
CA THR A 49 44.80 8.87 4.56
C THR A 49 43.30 8.57 4.67
N LYS A 50 42.61 8.57 3.54
CA LYS A 50 41.20 8.20 3.50
C LYS A 50 40.98 6.72 3.23
N TYR A 51 42.02 6.04 2.72
CA TYR A 51 41.93 4.65 2.28
C TYR A 51 43.12 3.87 2.81
N ALA A 52 42.85 2.67 3.29
CA ALA A 52 43.86 1.68 3.60
C ALA A 52 43.49 0.35 2.97
N TYR A 53 44.48 -0.30 2.41
CA TYR A 53 44.33 -1.62 1.80
C TYR A 53 45.07 -2.64 2.63
N ASN A 54 44.40 -3.72 3.03
CA ASN A 54 45.02 -4.80 3.77
C ASN A 54 45.46 -5.92 2.82
N ALA A 55 46.67 -5.76 2.30
CA ALA A 55 47.23 -6.69 1.32
C ALA A 55 47.55 -8.09 1.90
N VAL A 56 47.71 -8.21 3.23
CA VAL A 56 48.02 -9.49 3.88
C VAL A 56 46.90 -10.52 3.64
N TYR A 57 45.68 -10.09 3.76
CA TYR A 57 44.50 -10.98 3.55
C TYR A 57 44.40 -11.45 2.10
N GLU A 58 44.65 -10.57 1.16
CA GLU A 58 44.55 -10.86 -0.27
C GLU A 58 45.65 -11.80 -0.74
N LEU A 59 46.91 -11.51 -0.32
CA LEU A 59 48.05 -12.34 -0.69
C LEU A 59 47.95 -13.76 -0.11
N ASP A 60 47.46 -13.90 1.11
CA ASP A 60 47.29 -15.23 1.72
C ASP A 60 46.25 -16.11 1.02
N LYS A 61 45.19 -15.55 0.51
CA LYS A 61 44.23 -16.30 -0.31
C LYS A 61 44.84 -16.80 -1.64
N TYR A 62 45.78 -16.01 -2.20
CA TYR A 62 46.42 -16.34 -3.46
C TYR A 62 47.56 -17.39 -3.30
N GLU A 63 48.21 -17.36 -2.17
CA GLU A 63 49.41 -18.16 -1.89
C GLU A 63 49.12 -19.45 -1.09
N ASN A 64 47.85 -19.78 -0.86
CA ASN A 64 47.52 -21.02 -0.15
C ASN A 64 48.09 -22.31 -0.78
N ASN A 65 48.59 -22.20 -2.02
CA ASN A 65 49.35 -23.30 -2.66
C ASN A 65 50.86 -23.29 -2.45
N THR A 66 51.43 -22.25 -1.81
CA THR A 66 52.89 -22.11 -1.67
C THR A 66 53.38 -22.07 -0.21
N ASP A 67 52.45 -22.13 0.76
CA ASP A 67 52.80 -22.17 2.22
C ASP A 67 53.28 -23.57 2.68
N THR A 68 53.89 -24.36 1.79
CA THR A 68 54.40 -25.71 2.10
C THR A 68 55.52 -25.73 3.13
N ASN A 69 56.11 -24.59 3.45
CA ASN A 69 57.24 -24.49 4.37
C ASN A 69 56.92 -23.92 5.76
N LEU A 70 55.67 -23.61 6.07
CA LEU A 70 55.28 -23.12 7.39
C LEU A 70 54.84 -24.27 8.29
N THR A 71 55.36 -24.34 9.50
CA THR A 71 54.89 -25.28 10.52
C THR A 71 53.48 -24.91 10.96
N ASP A 72 52.69 -25.90 11.40
CA ASP A 72 51.29 -25.68 11.82
C ASP A 72 51.17 -24.63 12.94
N LYS A 73 52.15 -24.53 13.81
CA LYS A 73 52.22 -23.51 14.85
C LYS A 73 52.40 -22.11 14.26
N GLN A 74 53.20 -21.96 13.20
CA GLN A 74 53.41 -20.68 12.50
C GLN A 74 52.16 -20.27 11.70
N LYS A 75 51.47 -21.24 11.09
CA LYS A 75 50.18 -20.98 10.39
C LYS A 75 49.13 -20.46 11.36
N LYS A 76 49.01 -21.06 12.55
CA LYS A 76 48.04 -20.64 13.56
C LYS A 76 48.32 -19.23 14.09
N VAL A 77 49.60 -18.91 14.40
CA VAL A 77 49.98 -17.57 14.84
C VAL A 77 49.71 -16.54 13.75
N LYS A 78 49.99 -16.87 12.49
CA LYS A 78 49.69 -16.01 11.33
C LYS A 78 48.20 -15.71 11.23
N GLN A 79 47.37 -16.72 11.35
CA GLN A 79 45.92 -16.56 11.27
C GLN A 79 45.35 -15.68 12.41
N GLU A 80 45.80 -15.92 13.64
CA GLU A 80 45.40 -15.11 14.82
C GLU A 80 45.77 -13.63 14.68
N VAL A 81 46.98 -13.33 14.20
CA VAL A 81 47.43 -11.96 13.96
C VAL A 81 46.62 -11.28 12.86
N MET A 82 46.27 -12.02 11.80
CA MET A 82 45.46 -11.52 10.70
C MET A 82 44.01 -11.22 11.13
N GLU A 83 43.39 -12.14 11.85
CA GLU A 83 42.03 -11.93 12.36
C GLU A 83 41.93 -10.74 13.31
N LYS A 84 42.93 -10.60 14.22
CA LYS A 84 43.02 -9.45 15.11
C LYS A 84 43.11 -8.15 14.32
N ARG A 85 43.99 -8.08 13.32
CA ARG A 85 44.19 -6.87 12.51
C ARG A 85 42.94 -6.54 11.66
N GLN A 86 42.26 -7.53 11.10
CA GLN A 86 40.98 -7.32 10.39
C GLN A 86 39.95 -6.69 11.28
N ASN A 87 39.80 -7.17 12.51
CA ASN A 87 38.82 -6.64 13.45
C ASN A 87 39.17 -5.19 13.87
N GLU A 88 40.44 -4.88 14.08
CA GLU A 88 40.91 -3.51 14.36
C GLU A 88 40.54 -2.56 13.19
N LEU A 89 40.79 -2.97 11.94
CA LEU A 89 40.51 -2.16 10.76
C LEU A 89 38.99 -1.96 10.53
N LYS A 90 38.18 -2.96 10.83
CA LYS A 90 36.70 -2.83 10.75
C LYS A 90 36.13 -1.82 11.75
N GLN A 91 36.76 -1.68 12.89
CA GLN A 91 36.31 -0.75 13.95
C GLN A 91 36.81 0.68 13.74
N ASP A 92 37.91 0.88 13.00
CA ASP A 92 38.49 2.20 12.77
C ASP A 92 37.79 2.94 11.62
N LYS A 93 37.01 3.96 11.97
CA LYS A 93 36.23 4.78 11.00
C LYS A 93 37.13 5.55 9.99
N ARG A 94 38.42 5.65 10.23
CA ARG A 94 39.34 6.30 9.29
C ARG A 94 39.63 5.46 8.06
N TYR A 95 39.39 4.14 8.14
CA TYR A 95 39.65 3.21 7.06
C TYR A 95 38.36 2.84 6.34
N ARG A 96 38.37 2.92 5.03
CA ARG A 96 37.31 2.31 4.21
C ARG A 96 37.71 0.86 3.97
N TYR A 97 37.14 -0.06 4.73
CA TYR A 97 37.35 -1.47 4.52
C TYR A 97 36.79 -1.87 3.16
N MET A 98 37.66 -2.13 2.19
CA MET A 98 37.30 -2.76 0.92
C MET A 98 37.59 -4.25 1.05
N GLN A 99 36.55 -5.03 1.31
CA GLN A 99 36.61 -6.47 1.21
C GLN A 99 36.53 -6.81 -0.27
N MET A 100 37.67 -7.03 -0.92
CA MET A 100 37.65 -7.64 -2.24
C MET A 100 37.40 -9.14 -2.04
N TYR A 101 36.20 -9.57 -2.43
CA TYR A 101 35.87 -10.98 -2.45
C TYR A 101 36.57 -11.63 -3.64
N LEU A 102 37.65 -12.34 -3.37
CA LEU A 102 38.35 -13.20 -4.32
C LEU A 102 37.54 -14.48 -4.68
N THR A 103 36.34 -14.64 -4.13
CA THR A 103 35.45 -15.78 -4.39
C THR A 103 35.00 -15.89 -5.85
N ASP A 104 35.15 -14.84 -6.65
CA ASP A 104 34.77 -14.85 -8.06
C ASP A 104 35.90 -15.26 -9.03
N LEU A 105 37.00 -15.75 -8.52
CA LEU A 105 38.09 -16.25 -9.38
C LEU A 105 37.69 -17.50 -10.17
N ASP A 106 36.68 -18.22 -9.74
CA ASP A 106 36.17 -19.41 -10.47
C ASP A 106 35.15 -19.09 -11.56
N ASN A 107 34.58 -17.87 -11.59
CA ASN A 107 33.57 -17.46 -12.55
C ASN A 107 34.07 -16.47 -13.60
N GLY A 108 35.08 -16.86 -14.35
CA GLY A 108 35.38 -16.26 -15.66
C GLY A 108 36.31 -15.06 -15.65
N GLY A 109 37.49 -15.36 -15.99
CA GLY A 109 38.44 -14.68 -16.90
C GLY A 109 38.96 -13.28 -16.61
N LYS A 110 38.11 -12.29 -16.34
CA LYS A 110 38.54 -10.88 -16.34
C LYS A 110 39.37 -10.46 -15.10
N ARG A 111 38.94 -10.80 -13.89
CA ARG A 111 39.72 -10.47 -12.67
C ARG A 111 41.03 -11.24 -12.56
N ARG A 112 41.03 -12.46 -13.07
CA ARG A 112 42.27 -13.25 -13.19
C ARG A 112 43.28 -12.57 -14.10
N GLY A 113 42.81 -11.84 -15.12
CA GLY A 113 43.61 -11.02 -15.99
C GLY A 113 44.32 -9.87 -15.26
N VAL A 114 43.65 -9.13 -14.37
CA VAL A 114 44.24 -8.00 -13.62
C VAL A 114 45.38 -8.46 -12.76
N TYR A 115 45.20 -9.51 -11.98
CA TYR A 115 46.27 -10.03 -11.11
C TYR A 115 47.39 -10.70 -11.88
N GLN A 116 47.05 -11.40 -12.96
CA GLN A 116 48.05 -12.04 -13.82
C GLN A 116 48.86 -11.01 -14.58
N SER A 117 48.24 -9.91 -15.04
CA SER A 117 48.93 -8.80 -15.68
C SER A 117 49.80 -8.00 -14.69
N LEU A 118 49.32 -7.82 -13.44
CA LEU A 118 50.06 -7.18 -12.36
C LEU A 118 51.30 -8.02 -11.98
N TYR A 119 51.11 -9.34 -11.88
CA TYR A 119 52.23 -10.27 -11.61
C TYR A 119 53.21 -10.35 -12.77
N GLN A 120 52.75 -10.35 -14.03
CA GLN A 120 53.57 -10.28 -15.21
C GLN A 120 54.29 -8.95 -15.35
N SER A 121 53.65 -7.85 -14.98
CA SER A 121 54.27 -6.53 -14.99
C SER A 121 55.39 -6.39 -13.94
N LEU A 122 55.32 -7.12 -12.85
CA LEU A 122 56.35 -7.18 -11.81
C LEU A 122 57.48 -8.17 -12.14
N ASN A 123 57.49 -8.75 -13.33
CA ASN A 123 58.59 -9.63 -13.72
C ASN A 123 59.90 -8.86 -13.89
N ARG A 124 61.00 -9.59 -13.76
CA ARG A 124 62.36 -9.03 -13.80
C ARG A 124 62.64 -8.22 -15.07
N SER A 125 62.10 -8.61 -16.20
CA SER A 125 62.30 -7.93 -17.49
C SER A 125 61.61 -6.57 -17.53
N ASN A 126 60.40 -6.47 -17.03
CA ASN A 126 59.67 -5.23 -17.01
C ASN A 126 60.24 -4.23 -15.99
N ILE A 127 60.71 -4.72 -14.84
CA ILE A 127 61.42 -3.90 -13.85
C ILE A 127 62.73 -3.38 -14.48
N GLN A 128 63.50 -4.21 -15.21
CA GLN A 128 64.71 -3.78 -15.89
C GLN A 128 64.44 -2.76 -16.99
N ASN A 129 63.37 -2.94 -17.76
CA ASN A 129 62.93 -2.00 -18.81
C ASN A 129 62.49 -0.66 -18.21
N TYR A 130 61.81 -0.68 -17.08
CA TYR A 130 61.45 0.52 -16.37
C TYR A 130 62.66 1.30 -15.86
N ILE A 131 63.61 0.58 -15.25
CA ILE A 131 64.90 1.17 -14.78
C ILE A 131 65.67 1.77 -15.95
N ALA A 132 65.64 1.12 -17.11
CA ALA A 132 66.28 1.60 -18.33
C ALA A 132 65.52 2.74 -19.04
N GLY A 133 64.41 3.24 -18.45
CA GLY A 133 63.57 4.27 -19.04
C GLY A 133 62.78 3.86 -20.30
N LYS A 134 62.68 2.56 -20.53
CA LYS A 134 61.99 2.00 -21.69
C LYS A 134 60.47 1.79 -21.47
N LEU A 135 60.01 1.82 -20.20
CA LEU A 135 58.60 1.74 -19.83
C LEU A 135 58.16 3.08 -19.23
N ALA A 136 57.02 3.56 -19.65
CA ALA A 136 56.40 4.74 -19.06
C ALA A 136 55.97 4.46 -17.60
N THR A 137 55.81 5.52 -16.83
CA THR A 137 55.29 5.45 -15.44
C THR A 137 53.83 5.06 -15.39
N GLU A 138 53.14 5.18 -16.52
CA GLU A 138 51.74 4.84 -16.69
C GLU A 138 51.58 4.22 -18.09
N TYR A 139 50.96 3.06 -18.20
CA TYR A 139 50.63 2.44 -19.48
C TYR A 139 49.33 1.64 -19.42
N GLU A 140 48.64 1.56 -20.53
CA GLU A 140 47.47 0.75 -20.70
C GLU A 140 47.81 -0.64 -21.23
N TYR A 141 47.24 -1.67 -20.64
CA TYR A 141 47.33 -3.04 -21.11
C TYR A 141 45.97 -3.74 -20.97
N TYR A 142 45.33 -4.09 -22.10
CA TYR A 142 44.01 -4.69 -22.08
C TYR A 142 42.97 -3.91 -21.28
N ASP A 143 42.80 -2.65 -21.60
CA ASP A 143 41.84 -1.73 -20.93
C ASP A 143 42.07 -1.54 -19.42
N GLN A 144 43.29 -1.76 -18.95
CA GLN A 144 43.71 -1.56 -17.57
C GLN A 144 44.77 -0.50 -17.46
N HIS A 145 44.58 0.42 -16.53
CA HIS A 145 45.58 1.44 -16.21
C HIS A 145 46.56 0.89 -15.19
N HIS A 146 47.82 0.85 -15.55
CA HIS A 146 48.93 0.42 -14.70
C HIS A 146 49.72 1.63 -14.24
N TYR A 147 49.89 1.78 -12.94
CA TYR A 147 50.70 2.82 -12.31
C TYR A 147 51.92 2.22 -11.65
N TRP A 148 53.08 2.83 -11.90
CA TRP A 148 54.30 2.48 -11.27
C TRP A 148 54.72 3.60 -10.34
N TYR A 149 55.11 3.23 -9.11
CA TYR A 149 55.68 4.14 -8.15
C TYR A 149 57.02 3.56 -7.70
N THR A 150 58.08 4.37 -7.71
CA THR A 150 59.39 3.97 -7.26
C THR A 150 59.88 4.88 -6.16
N GLN A 151 60.52 4.30 -5.14
CA GLN A 151 61.14 5.03 -4.06
C GLN A 151 62.45 4.34 -3.64
N ASN A 152 63.51 5.09 -3.54
CA ASN A 152 64.74 4.61 -2.97
C ASN A 152 64.67 4.63 -1.45
N LEU A 153 65.02 3.53 -0.83
CA LEU A 153 65.03 3.31 0.60
C LEU A 153 66.47 3.00 1.04
N GLU A 154 67.02 3.73 1.96
CA GLU A 154 68.33 3.43 2.57
C GLU A 154 68.08 2.64 3.87
N ILE A 155 68.60 1.39 3.87
CA ILE A 155 68.49 0.48 5.01
C ILE A 155 69.87 -0.07 5.29
N ASN A 156 70.41 0.22 6.48
CA ASN A 156 71.73 -0.20 6.91
C ASN A 156 72.87 0.18 5.93
N GLY A 157 72.84 1.38 5.38
CA GLY A 157 73.82 1.87 4.44
C GLY A 157 73.73 1.32 3.02
N ASN A 158 72.75 0.49 2.72
CA ASN A 158 72.44 -0.01 1.37
C ASN A 158 71.23 0.70 0.82
N VAL A 159 71.27 1.11 -0.46
CA VAL A 159 70.13 1.71 -1.16
C VAL A 159 69.31 0.61 -1.85
N TYR A 160 68.05 0.51 -1.50
CA TYR A 160 67.08 -0.38 -2.12
C TYR A 160 66.06 0.45 -2.90
N THR A 161 65.74 0.04 -4.11
CA THR A 161 64.65 0.67 -4.88
C THR A 161 63.38 -0.17 -4.72
N MET A 162 62.38 0.42 -4.16
CA MET A 162 61.08 -0.18 -4.03
C MET A 162 60.24 0.15 -5.26
N TYR A 163 59.65 -0.88 -5.87
CA TYR A 163 58.71 -0.76 -6.99
C TYR A 163 57.31 -1.14 -6.51
N LEU A 164 56.40 -0.23 -6.67
CA LEU A 164 54.98 -0.48 -6.44
C LEU A 164 54.24 -0.38 -7.79
N ALA A 165 53.51 -1.42 -8.12
CA ALA A 165 52.62 -1.40 -9.27
C ALA A 165 51.19 -1.50 -8.80
N ALA A 166 50.34 -0.71 -9.37
CA ALA A 166 48.88 -0.77 -9.16
C ALA A 166 48.19 -0.83 -10.51
N ALA A 167 47.21 -1.69 -10.64
CA ALA A 167 46.32 -1.73 -11.78
C ALA A 167 44.88 -1.52 -11.32
N TYR A 168 44.12 -0.75 -12.07
CA TYR A 168 42.68 -0.61 -11.83
C TYR A 168 41.93 -0.59 -13.15
N GLU A 169 40.72 -1.10 -13.11
CA GLU A 169 39.78 -0.99 -14.22
C GLU A 169 39.06 0.36 -14.18
N GLU A 170 38.89 1.00 -15.33
CA GLU A 170 38.07 2.22 -15.39
C GLU A 170 36.63 1.94 -14.98
N ARG A 171 36.01 2.91 -14.31
CA ARG A 171 34.60 2.84 -13.90
C ARG A 171 33.65 2.56 -15.08
N VAL A 172 34.06 2.92 -16.28
CA VAL A 172 33.29 2.72 -17.54
C VAL A 172 33.02 1.24 -17.78
N GLU A 173 33.97 0.35 -17.53
CA GLU A 173 33.74 -1.11 -17.73
C GLU A 173 32.73 -1.72 -16.77
N VAL A 174 32.63 -1.19 -15.55
CA VAL A 174 31.58 -1.64 -14.59
C VAL A 174 30.20 -1.25 -15.09
N ILE A 175 30.08 -0.06 -15.70
CA ILE A 175 28.81 0.44 -16.27
C ILE A 175 28.46 -0.35 -17.52
N GLU A 176 29.44 -0.75 -18.33
CA GLU A 176 29.26 -1.55 -19.55
C GLU A 176 29.05 -3.04 -19.28
N SER A 177 29.33 -3.52 -18.08
CA SER A 177 29.14 -4.93 -17.77
C SER A 177 27.67 -5.35 -17.96
N SER A 178 27.45 -6.50 -18.58
CA SER A 178 26.11 -7.04 -18.81
C SER A 178 25.31 -7.22 -17.52
N VAL A 179 25.99 -7.49 -16.41
CA VAL A 179 25.40 -7.65 -15.08
C VAL A 179 24.90 -6.30 -14.53
N PHE A 180 25.70 -5.24 -14.68
CA PHE A 180 25.29 -3.90 -14.23
C PHE A 180 24.13 -3.35 -15.06
N ARG A 181 24.19 -3.48 -16.40
CA ARG A 181 23.09 -3.11 -17.31
C ARG A 181 21.83 -3.90 -16.99
N GLY A 182 21.94 -5.20 -16.78
CA GLY A 182 20.82 -6.03 -16.35
C GLY A 182 20.20 -5.58 -15.03
N ALA A 183 21.02 -5.27 -14.04
CA ALA A 183 20.55 -4.77 -12.75
C ALA A 183 19.84 -3.41 -12.86
N VAL A 184 20.40 -2.48 -13.65
CA VAL A 184 19.79 -1.16 -13.88
C VAL A 184 18.45 -1.29 -14.61
N VAL A 185 18.37 -2.12 -15.64
CA VAL A 185 17.13 -2.36 -16.41
C VAL A 185 16.06 -3.00 -15.52
N THR A 186 16.41 -4.04 -14.75
CA THR A 186 15.44 -4.70 -13.86
C THR A 186 14.94 -3.77 -12.76
N GLN A 187 15.82 -2.96 -12.19
CA GLN A 187 15.44 -1.99 -11.14
C GLN A 187 14.58 -0.86 -11.71
N SER A 188 14.90 -0.37 -12.92
CA SER A 188 14.08 0.64 -13.61
C SER A 188 12.69 0.11 -13.96
N LEU A 189 12.58 -1.14 -14.43
CA LEU A 189 11.29 -1.80 -14.67
C LEU A 189 10.47 -1.95 -13.39
N LEU A 190 11.12 -2.33 -12.28
CA LEU A 190 10.45 -2.45 -10.98
C LEU A 190 9.90 -1.10 -10.51
N PHE A 191 10.68 -0.01 -10.63
CA PHE A 191 10.21 1.34 -10.31
C PHE A 191 9.06 1.79 -11.23
N LEU A 192 9.12 1.45 -12.52
CA LEU A 192 8.05 1.76 -13.46
C LEU A 192 6.74 1.04 -13.07
N ILE A 193 6.82 -0.27 -12.76
CA ILE A 193 5.66 -1.06 -12.31
C ILE A 193 5.10 -0.49 -11.00
N LEU A 194 5.94 -0.21 -10.03
CA LEU A 194 5.52 0.35 -8.76
C LEU A 194 4.87 1.73 -8.94
N GLY A 195 5.47 2.58 -9.78
CA GLY A 195 4.95 3.91 -10.11
C GLY A 195 3.59 3.84 -10.81
N THR A 196 3.43 2.97 -11.79
CA THR A 196 2.13 2.78 -12.48
C THR A 196 1.06 2.22 -11.56
N MET A 197 1.42 1.29 -10.67
CA MET A 197 0.52 0.75 -9.64
C MET A 197 0.07 1.84 -8.66
N LEU A 198 0.99 2.69 -8.20
CA LEU A 198 0.69 3.80 -7.30
C LEU A 198 -0.23 4.83 -7.95
N LEU A 199 0.06 5.21 -9.21
CA LEU A 199 -0.80 6.10 -9.99
C LEU A 199 -2.20 5.52 -10.21
N GLY A 200 -2.29 4.22 -10.50
CA GLY A 200 -3.56 3.50 -10.61
C GLY A 200 -4.37 3.53 -9.31
N LEU A 201 -3.71 3.28 -8.18
CA LEU A 201 -4.34 3.37 -6.86
C LEU A 201 -4.81 4.80 -6.53
N MET A 202 -3.97 5.81 -6.78
CA MET A 202 -4.35 7.21 -6.57
C MET A 202 -5.55 7.61 -7.44
N ASN A 203 -5.56 7.22 -8.71
CA ASN A 203 -6.68 7.49 -9.61
C ASN A 203 -7.96 6.78 -9.15
N TYR A 204 -7.86 5.51 -8.74
CA TYR A 204 -8.99 4.77 -8.16
C TYR A 204 -9.57 5.47 -6.92
N LEU A 205 -8.71 5.89 -5.99
CA LEU A 205 -9.13 6.61 -4.78
C LEU A 205 -9.76 7.98 -5.12
N HIS A 206 -9.18 8.69 -6.08
CA HIS A 206 -9.71 9.97 -6.54
C HIS A 206 -11.12 9.81 -7.15
N ILE A 207 -11.32 8.85 -8.05
CA ILE A 207 -12.63 8.56 -8.64
C ILE A 207 -13.64 8.16 -7.56
N LYS A 208 -13.24 7.33 -6.60
CA LYS A 208 -14.10 6.91 -5.48
C LYS A 208 -14.52 8.10 -4.61
N ASN A 209 -13.56 8.96 -4.24
CA ASN A 209 -13.83 10.16 -3.44
C ASN A 209 -14.74 11.15 -4.20
N ARG A 210 -14.49 11.34 -5.49
CA ARG A 210 -15.31 12.21 -6.33
C ARG A 210 -16.76 11.72 -6.42
N LYS A 211 -16.99 10.43 -6.65
CA LYS A 211 -18.34 9.85 -6.65
C LYS A 211 -19.04 10.03 -5.31
N LEU A 212 -18.32 9.90 -4.20
CA LEU A 212 -18.87 10.13 -2.86
C LEU A 212 -19.30 11.58 -2.65
N GLU A 213 -18.47 12.53 -3.12
CA GLU A 213 -18.77 13.96 -3.02
C GLU A 213 -19.94 14.36 -3.92
N GLU A 214 -19.96 13.88 -5.16
CA GLU A 214 -21.09 14.08 -6.09
C GLU A 214 -22.41 13.54 -5.49
N SER A 215 -22.36 12.36 -4.85
CA SER A 215 -23.51 11.78 -4.17
C SER A 215 -23.98 12.64 -2.99
N ARG A 216 -23.05 13.19 -2.20
CA ARG A 216 -23.38 14.10 -1.09
C ARG A 216 -24.00 15.42 -1.59
N GLN A 217 -23.46 16.00 -2.66
CA GLN A 217 -23.98 17.25 -3.24
C GLN A 217 -25.37 17.03 -3.83
N MET A 218 -25.58 15.93 -4.56
CA MET A 218 -26.90 15.56 -5.09
C MET A 218 -27.92 15.39 -3.96
N LEU A 219 -27.54 14.69 -2.88
CA LEU A 219 -28.40 14.50 -1.71
C LEU A 219 -28.81 15.84 -1.10
N THR A 220 -27.83 16.72 -0.84
CA THR A 220 -28.09 18.03 -0.22
C THR A 220 -28.99 18.90 -1.09
N SER A 221 -28.72 18.94 -2.39
CA SER A 221 -29.53 19.68 -3.36
C SER A 221 -30.96 19.13 -3.47
N ALA A 222 -31.11 17.80 -3.48
CA ALA A 222 -32.41 17.15 -3.57
C ALA A 222 -33.27 17.42 -2.30
N VAL A 223 -32.66 17.32 -1.11
CA VAL A 223 -33.36 17.63 0.15
C VAL A 223 -33.73 19.11 0.22
N ALA A 224 -32.84 20.02 -0.18
CA ALA A 224 -33.15 21.46 -0.21
C ALA A 224 -34.34 21.75 -1.15
N HIS A 225 -34.39 21.09 -2.31
CA HIS A 225 -35.52 21.22 -3.23
C HIS A 225 -36.85 20.71 -2.63
N GLU A 226 -36.81 19.54 -2.00
CA GLU A 226 -37.99 18.93 -1.36
C GLU A 226 -38.46 19.71 -0.11
N LEU A 227 -37.60 20.48 0.54
CA LEU A 227 -37.98 21.39 1.62
C LEU A 227 -38.53 22.73 1.13
N LYS A 228 -38.05 23.22 -0.03
CA LYS A 228 -38.49 24.52 -0.59
C LYS A 228 -39.98 24.51 -0.97
N THR A 229 -40.49 23.42 -1.49
CA THR A 229 -41.89 23.31 -1.94
C THR A 229 -42.90 23.41 -0.78
N PRO A 230 -42.81 22.60 0.29
CA PRO A 230 -43.72 22.75 1.44
C PRO A 230 -43.58 24.10 2.14
N LEU A 231 -42.37 24.65 2.20
CA LEU A 231 -42.13 25.99 2.75
C LEU A 231 -42.90 27.07 1.97
N ALA A 232 -42.87 27.02 0.63
CA ALA A 232 -43.63 27.95 -0.21
C ALA A 232 -45.18 27.80 -0.02
N VAL A 233 -45.66 26.55 0.18
CA VAL A 233 -47.06 26.34 0.51
C VAL A 233 -47.45 26.92 1.86
N ILE A 234 -46.62 26.70 2.88
CA ILE A 234 -46.80 27.27 4.22
C ILE A 234 -46.85 28.81 4.14
N GLN A 235 -45.86 29.44 3.44
CA GLN A 235 -45.84 30.87 3.30
C GLN A 235 -47.12 31.42 2.63
N ASN A 236 -47.50 30.84 1.51
CA ASN A 236 -48.70 31.25 0.80
C ASN A 236 -49.97 31.09 1.66
N GLN A 237 -50.11 29.98 2.38
CA GLN A 237 -51.28 29.77 3.25
C GLN A 237 -51.29 30.76 4.45
N CYS A 238 -50.11 31.06 5.02
CA CYS A 238 -50.00 32.07 6.05
C CYS A 238 -50.34 33.49 5.52
N GLU A 239 -49.89 33.87 4.34
CA GLU A 239 -50.26 35.12 3.68
C GLU A 239 -51.75 35.20 3.43
N CYS A 240 -52.44 34.17 2.94
CA CYS A 240 -53.86 34.13 2.77
C CYS A 240 -54.62 34.33 4.09
N ILE A 241 -54.14 33.77 5.19
CA ILE A 241 -54.71 33.97 6.54
C ILE A 241 -54.52 35.42 7.03
N LEU A 242 -53.31 35.96 6.86
CA LEU A 242 -52.96 37.32 7.31
C LEU A 242 -53.70 38.40 6.54
N GLU A 243 -53.82 38.22 5.24
CA GLU A 243 -54.54 39.16 4.36
C GLU A 243 -56.05 38.95 4.35
N ASN A 244 -56.57 37.95 5.09
CA ASN A 244 -57.95 37.64 5.19
C ASN A 244 -58.64 37.38 3.83
N VAL A 245 -57.95 36.74 2.91
CA VAL A 245 -58.37 36.54 1.50
C VAL A 245 -59.63 35.68 1.42
N ALA A 246 -59.78 34.67 2.27
CA ALA A 246 -60.98 33.81 2.34
C ALA A 246 -61.16 33.34 3.82
N PRO A 247 -61.76 34.14 4.67
CA PRO A 247 -61.90 33.86 6.11
C PRO A 247 -62.54 32.52 6.43
N GLU A 248 -63.49 32.08 5.61
CA GLU A 248 -64.17 30.81 5.71
C GLU A 248 -63.24 29.60 5.54
N LYS A 249 -62.07 29.78 4.90
CA LYS A 249 -61.09 28.75 4.66
C LYS A 249 -59.89 28.78 5.62
N ASN A 250 -59.88 29.67 6.61
CA ASN A 250 -58.76 29.82 7.54
C ASN A 250 -58.43 28.51 8.27
N MET A 251 -59.42 27.70 8.59
CA MET A 251 -59.19 26.39 9.20
C MET A 251 -58.53 25.41 8.22
N ASP A 252 -58.89 25.44 6.94
CA ASP A 252 -58.27 24.61 5.92
C ASP A 252 -56.82 25.04 5.65
N TYR A 253 -56.57 26.33 5.59
CA TYR A 253 -55.22 26.88 5.47
C TYR A 253 -54.37 26.47 6.67
N THR A 254 -54.88 26.60 7.90
CA THR A 254 -54.15 26.22 9.14
C THR A 254 -53.88 24.70 9.12
N ARG A 255 -54.84 23.87 8.70
CA ARG A 255 -54.65 22.41 8.57
C ARG A 255 -53.60 22.06 7.52
N SER A 256 -53.59 22.78 6.40
CA SER A 256 -52.58 22.65 5.37
C SER A 256 -51.17 22.97 5.90
N VAL A 257 -51.02 24.11 6.58
CA VAL A 257 -49.75 24.50 7.22
C VAL A 257 -49.28 23.42 8.21
N TYR A 258 -50.16 22.91 9.04
CA TYR A 258 -49.84 21.85 9.99
C TYR A 258 -49.35 20.58 9.30
N ASN A 259 -50.05 20.15 8.23
CA ASN A 259 -49.68 18.95 7.46
C ASN A 259 -48.33 19.11 6.76
N GLU A 260 -48.06 20.24 6.13
CA GLU A 260 -46.76 20.53 5.47
C GLU A 260 -45.62 20.57 6.51
N THR A 261 -45.84 21.17 7.66
CA THR A 261 -44.85 21.21 8.75
C THR A 261 -44.54 19.78 9.26
N LYS A 262 -45.57 18.94 9.42
CA LYS A 262 -45.40 17.54 9.80
C LYS A 262 -44.64 16.73 8.73
N GLN A 263 -44.88 17.02 7.46
CA GLN A 263 -44.17 16.37 6.34
C GLN A 263 -42.68 16.81 6.32
N MET A 264 -42.40 18.10 6.47
CA MET A 264 -41.03 18.62 6.57
C MET A 264 -40.27 17.97 7.72
N ASN A 265 -40.89 17.86 8.91
CA ASN A 265 -40.26 17.22 10.05
C ASN A 265 -39.88 15.74 9.77
N ARG A 266 -40.81 14.99 9.14
CA ARG A 266 -40.53 13.59 8.72
C ARG A 266 -39.36 13.51 7.74
N LEU A 267 -39.28 14.44 6.76
CA LEU A 267 -38.17 14.47 5.81
C LEU A 267 -36.83 14.75 6.51
N ILE A 268 -36.80 15.75 7.42
CA ILE A 268 -35.60 16.10 8.19
C ILE A 268 -35.13 14.92 9.04
N VAL A 269 -36.02 14.27 9.77
CA VAL A 269 -35.68 13.09 10.60
C VAL A 269 -35.11 11.96 9.74
N SER A 270 -35.76 11.64 8.62
CA SER A 270 -35.27 10.60 7.68
C SER A 270 -33.90 10.95 7.10
N PHE A 271 -33.68 12.21 6.76
CA PHE A 271 -32.39 12.71 6.26
C PHE A 271 -31.28 12.58 7.31
N LEU A 272 -31.53 12.99 8.54
CA LEU A 272 -30.57 12.84 9.65
C LEU A 272 -30.26 11.37 9.92
N GLN A 273 -31.26 10.51 9.87
CA GLN A 273 -31.10 9.06 10.02
C GLN A 273 -30.26 8.46 8.92
N TYR A 274 -30.53 8.81 7.65
CA TYR A 274 -29.71 8.39 6.51
C TYR A 274 -28.26 8.83 6.67
N ASN A 275 -28.00 10.09 7.05
CA ASN A 275 -26.65 10.60 7.28
C ASN A 275 -25.92 9.87 8.41
N ARG A 276 -26.61 9.47 9.47
CA ARG A 276 -26.02 8.65 10.54
C ARG A 276 -25.61 7.28 10.02
N LEU A 277 -26.45 6.63 9.24
CA LEU A 277 -26.17 5.32 8.64
C LEU A 277 -25.00 5.37 7.65
N GLN A 278 -24.80 6.47 6.94
CA GLN A 278 -23.65 6.65 6.05
C GLN A 278 -22.31 6.68 6.78
N LYS A 279 -22.29 7.11 8.04
CA LYS A 279 -21.06 7.19 8.85
C LYS A 279 -20.70 5.86 9.51
N ILE A 280 -21.62 4.89 9.55
CA ILE A 280 -21.35 3.58 10.14
C ILE A 280 -20.42 2.80 9.21
N GLN A 281 -19.23 2.48 9.71
CA GLN A 281 -18.24 1.61 9.05
C GLN A 281 -18.33 0.17 9.55
N HIS A 282 -18.57 0.00 10.84
CA HIS A 282 -18.70 -1.30 11.47
C HIS A 282 -20.04 -1.36 12.23
N LEU A 283 -20.85 -2.35 11.90
CA LEU A 283 -22.13 -2.59 12.54
C LEU A 283 -21.98 -3.66 13.61
N GLU A 284 -22.35 -3.33 14.84
CA GLU A 284 -22.49 -4.34 15.89
C GLU A 284 -23.67 -5.23 15.58
N LYS A 285 -23.40 -6.53 15.44
CA LYS A 285 -24.37 -7.55 15.10
C LYS A 285 -24.49 -8.54 16.25
N VAL A 286 -25.67 -8.64 16.83
CA VAL A 286 -26.02 -9.60 17.88
C VAL A 286 -26.90 -10.71 17.31
N LYS A 287 -27.06 -11.79 18.03
CA LYS A 287 -28.05 -12.82 17.65
C LYS A 287 -29.45 -12.26 17.83
N CYS A 288 -30.26 -12.32 16.78
CA CYS A 288 -31.65 -11.87 16.78
C CYS A 288 -32.54 -12.95 16.16
N ASP A 289 -33.77 -13.02 16.66
CA ASP A 289 -34.83 -13.82 16.08
C ASP A 289 -35.66 -12.96 15.13
N MET A 290 -35.61 -13.30 13.84
CA MET A 290 -36.35 -12.55 12.82
C MET A 290 -37.88 -12.70 12.96
N ARG A 291 -38.34 -13.84 13.46
CA ARG A 291 -39.75 -14.07 13.69
C ARG A 291 -40.30 -13.12 14.77
N GLU A 292 -39.56 -12.97 15.88
CA GLU A 292 -39.92 -12.02 16.95
C GLU A 292 -40.02 -10.59 16.40
N ILE A 293 -39.01 -10.16 15.64
CA ILE A 293 -38.97 -8.78 15.09
C ILE A 293 -40.12 -8.53 14.12
N VAL A 294 -40.39 -9.49 13.23
CA VAL A 294 -41.49 -9.38 12.26
C VAL A 294 -42.84 -9.36 12.96
N GLN A 295 -43.03 -10.20 13.97
CA GLN A 295 -44.25 -10.29 14.73
C GLN A 295 -44.54 -8.96 15.47
N GLU A 296 -43.54 -8.44 16.20
CA GLU A 296 -43.65 -7.16 16.92
C GLU A 296 -44.03 -6.01 15.98
N GLU A 297 -43.55 -6.00 14.76
CA GLU A 297 -43.86 -4.95 13.79
C GLU A 297 -45.23 -5.14 13.17
N ILE A 298 -45.64 -6.35 12.84
CA ILE A 298 -46.98 -6.61 12.27
C ILE A 298 -48.08 -6.20 13.24
N GLU A 299 -47.94 -6.52 14.52
CA GLU A 299 -48.91 -6.15 15.56
C GLU A 299 -49.19 -4.64 15.62
N LYS A 300 -48.22 -3.80 15.32
CA LYS A 300 -48.40 -2.33 15.25
C LYS A 300 -49.28 -1.89 14.06
N TYR A 301 -49.39 -2.71 13.04
CA TYR A 301 -50.13 -2.41 11.81
C TYR A 301 -51.48 -3.07 11.74
N GLU A 302 -51.82 -4.03 12.63
CA GLU A 302 -53.11 -4.77 12.58
C GLU A 302 -54.31 -3.84 12.58
N ASP A 303 -54.39 -2.94 13.56
CA ASP A 303 -55.50 -1.96 13.66
C ASP A 303 -55.53 -1.00 12.46
N LEU A 304 -54.38 -0.63 11.91
CA LEU A 304 -54.28 0.25 10.74
C LEU A 304 -54.77 -0.43 9.46
N PHE A 305 -54.45 -1.71 9.28
CA PHE A 305 -54.89 -2.50 8.15
C PHE A 305 -56.42 -2.73 8.23
N GLU A 306 -56.94 -3.06 9.41
CA GLU A 306 -58.38 -3.25 9.62
C GLU A 306 -59.13 -1.95 9.36
N ALA A 307 -58.70 -0.83 9.92
CA ALA A 307 -59.31 0.48 9.71
C ALA A 307 -59.29 0.92 8.23
N ALA A 308 -58.29 0.53 7.47
CA ALA A 308 -58.15 0.79 6.04
C ALA A 308 -58.95 -0.21 5.15
N GLY A 309 -59.51 -1.26 5.73
CA GLY A 309 -60.19 -2.33 4.99
C GLY A 309 -59.25 -3.18 4.14
N VAL A 310 -58.01 -3.34 4.58
CA VAL A 310 -56.94 -4.10 3.90
C VAL A 310 -56.77 -5.44 4.60
N LYS A 311 -56.77 -6.55 3.84
CA LYS A 311 -56.50 -7.88 4.41
C LYS A 311 -54.99 -8.10 4.55
N CYS A 312 -54.52 -8.49 5.73
CA CYS A 312 -53.13 -8.89 5.94
C CYS A 312 -53.02 -10.41 6.13
N ASN A 313 -52.32 -11.08 5.22
CA ASN A 313 -52.02 -12.50 5.30
C ASN A 313 -50.59 -12.67 5.78
N VAL A 314 -50.40 -13.32 6.94
CA VAL A 314 -49.08 -13.53 7.53
C VAL A 314 -48.73 -15.01 7.52
N SER A 315 -47.54 -15.36 7.04
CA SER A 315 -47.00 -16.72 7.06
C SER A 315 -45.53 -16.67 7.51
N MET A 316 -45.25 -17.24 8.68
CA MET A 316 -43.91 -17.25 9.25
C MET A 316 -43.45 -18.66 9.60
N GLU A 317 -42.41 -19.10 8.95
CA GLU A 317 -41.73 -20.34 9.31
C GLU A 317 -40.79 -20.12 10.51
N GLU A 318 -40.46 -21.22 11.19
CA GLU A 318 -39.40 -21.19 12.18
C GLU A 318 -38.05 -20.99 11.50
N THR A 319 -37.34 -19.97 11.92
CA THR A 319 -36.02 -19.63 11.37
C THR A 319 -34.93 -19.71 12.43
N GLU A 320 -33.72 -19.93 12.01
CA GLU A 320 -32.58 -19.87 12.90
C GLU A 320 -32.29 -18.41 13.28
N GLN A 321 -31.70 -18.21 14.46
CA GLN A 321 -31.22 -16.89 14.86
C GLN A 321 -30.16 -16.38 13.89
N ILE A 322 -30.33 -15.15 13.43
CA ILE A 322 -29.37 -14.48 12.55
C ILE A 322 -28.48 -13.53 13.34
N ARG A 323 -27.37 -13.11 12.73
CA ARG A 323 -26.53 -12.04 13.29
C ARG A 323 -26.92 -10.70 12.65
N GLY A 324 -27.52 -9.82 13.44
CA GLY A 324 -27.99 -8.52 12.96
C GLY A 324 -28.06 -7.48 14.09
N ASN A 325 -28.45 -6.27 13.72
CA ASN A 325 -28.82 -5.21 14.66
C ASN A 325 -30.36 -5.14 14.71
N LYS A 326 -30.97 -5.52 15.85
CA LYS A 326 -32.44 -5.62 15.99
C LYS A 326 -33.11 -4.29 15.61
N GLU A 327 -32.62 -3.14 16.12
CA GLU A 327 -33.23 -1.83 15.88
C GLU A 327 -33.24 -1.45 14.39
N LEU A 328 -32.13 -1.70 13.69
CA LEU A 328 -32.02 -1.38 12.27
C LEU A 328 -32.86 -2.33 11.40
N LEU A 329 -32.94 -3.61 11.77
CA LEU A 329 -33.79 -4.57 11.06
C LEU A 329 -35.27 -4.27 11.28
N THR A 330 -35.67 -3.91 12.49
CA THR A 330 -37.01 -3.39 12.80
C THR A 330 -37.40 -2.23 11.89
N LEU A 331 -36.46 -1.27 11.71
CA LEU A 331 -36.68 -0.13 10.82
C LEU A 331 -36.88 -0.55 9.34
N VAL A 332 -36.19 -1.58 8.86
CA VAL A 332 -36.40 -2.09 7.51
C VAL A 332 -37.78 -2.68 7.36
N ILE A 333 -38.23 -3.50 8.34
CA ILE A 333 -39.53 -4.15 8.33
C ILE A 333 -40.64 -3.09 8.39
N ASP A 334 -40.53 -2.12 9.31
CA ASP A 334 -41.46 -0.99 9.43
C ASP A 334 -41.59 -0.22 8.10
N ASN A 335 -40.49 0.10 7.44
CA ASN A 335 -40.52 0.76 6.13
C ASN A 335 -41.24 -0.06 5.06
N TYR A 336 -41.02 -1.39 5.03
CA TYR A 336 -41.73 -2.25 4.05
C TYR A 336 -43.21 -2.35 4.35
N LEU A 337 -43.62 -2.51 5.61
CA LEU A 337 -45.01 -2.55 6.03
C LEU A 337 -45.71 -1.19 5.80
N SER A 338 -45.06 -0.09 6.14
CA SER A 338 -45.54 1.27 5.90
C SER A 338 -45.74 1.55 4.41
N ASN A 339 -44.83 1.08 3.54
CA ASN A 339 -45.00 1.19 2.10
C ASN A 339 -46.16 0.34 1.61
N ALA A 340 -46.26 -0.91 2.05
CA ALA A 340 -47.41 -1.76 1.70
C ALA A 340 -48.74 -1.13 2.11
N TYR A 341 -48.84 -0.61 3.34
CA TYR A 341 -50.04 0.09 3.81
C TYR A 341 -50.41 1.30 2.95
N LYS A 342 -49.46 2.14 2.60
CA LYS A 342 -49.66 3.38 1.83
C LYS A 342 -50.13 3.12 0.38
N TYR A 343 -49.62 2.04 -0.20
CA TYR A 343 -49.86 1.75 -1.64
C TYR A 343 -50.90 0.66 -1.90
N THR A 344 -51.50 0.08 -0.85
CA THR A 344 -52.60 -0.87 -0.97
C THR A 344 -53.95 -0.15 -0.80
N GLU A 345 -54.86 -0.37 -1.74
CA GLU A 345 -56.21 0.19 -1.68
C GLU A 345 -57.12 -0.67 -0.80
N SER A 346 -58.21 -0.07 -0.28
CA SER A 346 -59.23 -0.81 0.46
C SER A 346 -59.80 -1.99 -0.33
N GLY A 347 -60.05 -3.10 0.33
CA GLY A 347 -60.50 -4.36 -0.27
C GLY A 347 -59.42 -5.24 -0.86
N ARG A 348 -58.16 -4.77 -0.88
CA ARG A 348 -56.98 -5.52 -1.38
C ARG A 348 -56.18 -6.18 -0.26
N THR A 349 -55.19 -6.98 -0.65
CA THR A 349 -54.43 -7.84 0.27
C THR A 349 -52.98 -7.41 0.36
N ILE A 350 -52.44 -7.43 1.57
CA ILE A 350 -51.01 -7.43 1.86
C ILE A 350 -50.63 -8.84 2.32
N THR A 351 -49.51 -9.36 1.81
CA THR A 351 -49.01 -10.66 2.25
C THR A 351 -47.59 -10.47 2.80
N VAL A 352 -47.37 -10.93 4.03
CA VAL A 352 -46.09 -10.91 4.71
C VAL A 352 -45.62 -12.35 4.89
N LYS A 353 -44.39 -12.65 4.44
CA LYS A 353 -43.85 -13.99 4.63
C LYS A 353 -42.40 -13.92 5.19
N LEU A 354 -42.12 -14.86 6.09
CA LEU A 354 -40.79 -15.17 6.55
C LEU A 354 -40.55 -16.65 6.27
N THR A 355 -39.60 -16.96 5.42
CA THR A 355 -39.27 -18.34 5.02
C THR A 355 -37.88 -18.70 5.42
N ARG A 356 -37.66 -19.96 5.78
CA ARG A 356 -36.34 -20.51 6.08
C ARG A 356 -35.57 -20.73 4.77
N GLU A 357 -34.31 -20.31 4.71
CA GLU A 357 -33.39 -20.64 3.63
C GLU A 357 -32.27 -21.57 4.15
N LYS A 358 -31.45 -22.12 3.24
CA LYS A 358 -30.33 -23.02 3.60
C LYS A 358 -29.35 -22.37 4.60
N LYS A 359 -29.18 -21.06 4.53
CA LYS A 359 -28.43 -20.26 5.48
C LYS A 359 -29.25 -19.01 5.79
N GLY A 360 -29.83 -18.95 7.00
CA GLY A 360 -30.63 -17.81 7.44
C GLY A 360 -32.10 -17.88 6.99
N CYS A 361 -32.67 -16.74 6.64
CA CYS A 361 -34.08 -16.60 6.28
C CYS A 361 -34.27 -15.52 5.21
N ARG A 362 -35.42 -15.56 4.56
CA ARG A 362 -35.89 -14.53 3.64
C ARG A 362 -37.19 -13.95 4.18
N PHE A 363 -37.23 -12.64 4.31
CA PHE A 363 -38.40 -11.82 4.61
C PHE A 363 -38.89 -11.13 3.34
N TRP A 364 -40.19 -11.11 3.13
CA TRP A 364 -40.77 -10.37 2.05
C TRP A 364 -42.21 -9.91 2.34
N VAL A 365 -42.55 -8.77 1.74
CA VAL A 365 -43.85 -8.14 1.80
C VAL A 365 -44.32 -7.93 0.38
N TRP A 366 -45.51 -8.47 0.06
CA TRP A 366 -46.16 -8.27 -1.20
C TRP A 366 -47.43 -7.47 -0.97
N ASN A 367 -47.68 -6.47 -1.81
CA ASN A 367 -48.90 -5.66 -1.78
C ASN A 367 -49.62 -5.69 -3.12
N GLU A 368 -50.90 -6.04 -3.09
CA GLU A 368 -51.77 -6.17 -4.24
C GLU A 368 -52.10 -4.80 -4.84
N GLY A 369 -52.19 -4.74 -6.19
CA GLY A 369 -52.67 -3.60 -6.95
C GLY A 369 -51.64 -2.54 -7.30
N ALA A 370 -50.51 -2.46 -6.59
CA ALA A 370 -49.40 -1.58 -6.97
C ALA A 370 -48.58 -2.19 -8.11
N ARG A 371 -48.03 -1.35 -8.99
CA ARG A 371 -47.05 -1.76 -10.00
C ARG A 371 -45.96 -0.74 -10.14
N LEU A 372 -44.73 -1.21 -10.29
CA LEU A 372 -43.54 -0.41 -10.62
C LEU A 372 -43.36 -0.45 -12.15
N ALA A 373 -42.96 0.67 -12.75
CA ALA A 373 -42.44 0.64 -14.10
C ALA A 373 -41.10 -0.13 -14.11
N GLU A 374 -40.78 -0.81 -15.22
CA GLU A 374 -39.56 -1.62 -15.28
C GLU A 374 -38.29 -0.81 -14.96
N GLU A 375 -38.22 0.43 -15.41
CA GLU A 375 -37.13 1.38 -15.13
C GLU A 375 -37.06 1.81 -13.66
N ASP A 376 -38.18 1.74 -12.94
CA ASP A 376 -38.25 2.16 -11.53
C ASP A 376 -37.83 1.05 -10.56
N VAL A 377 -37.86 -0.22 -10.95
CA VAL A 377 -37.47 -1.35 -10.08
C VAL A 377 -36.05 -1.18 -9.51
N THR A 378 -35.13 -0.61 -10.27
CA THR A 378 -33.77 -0.30 -9.80
C THR A 378 -33.69 1.05 -9.09
N ARG A 379 -34.51 2.01 -9.51
CA ARG A 379 -34.46 3.41 -9.04
C ARG A 379 -35.21 3.66 -7.73
N VAL A 380 -36.11 2.78 -7.31
CA VAL A 380 -36.82 2.93 -6.03
C VAL A 380 -35.90 2.96 -4.80
N TRP A 381 -34.69 2.44 -4.95
CA TRP A 381 -33.64 2.45 -3.92
C TRP A 381 -32.81 3.74 -3.90
N ASP A 382 -33.01 4.62 -4.89
CA ASP A 382 -32.30 5.88 -4.96
C ASP A 382 -32.96 6.95 -4.09
N ILE A 383 -32.16 7.90 -3.62
CA ILE A 383 -32.60 8.92 -2.67
C ILE A 383 -33.62 9.85 -3.37
N LEU A 384 -34.75 10.06 -2.70
CA LEU A 384 -35.86 10.90 -3.18
C LEU A 384 -36.42 10.46 -4.54
N SER A 385 -36.18 9.21 -4.93
CA SER A 385 -36.84 8.61 -6.08
C SER A 385 -38.35 8.46 -5.79
N ARG A 386 -39.20 9.00 -6.64
CA ARG A 386 -40.65 8.96 -6.51
C ARG A 386 -41.27 8.73 -7.89
N GLN A 387 -42.17 7.75 -7.99
CA GLN A 387 -42.86 7.44 -9.22
C GLN A 387 -43.81 8.56 -9.73
N ASP A 388 -44.51 9.26 -8.81
CA ASP A 388 -45.42 10.36 -9.11
C ASP A 388 -45.34 11.44 -8.02
N LYS A 389 -44.83 12.62 -8.38
CA LYS A 389 -44.64 13.74 -7.44
C LYS A 389 -45.95 14.26 -6.84
N SER A 390 -47.08 14.14 -7.53
CA SER A 390 -48.37 14.65 -7.08
C SER A 390 -49.11 13.66 -6.16
N ARG A 391 -49.22 12.38 -6.54
CA ARG A 391 -49.97 11.33 -5.79
C ARG A 391 -49.26 10.94 -4.48
N ASN A 392 -47.94 11.01 -4.44
CA ASN A 392 -47.15 10.60 -3.27
C ASN A 392 -47.07 11.67 -2.18
N ARG A 393 -47.36 12.96 -2.48
CA ARG A 393 -47.47 14.01 -1.47
C ARG A 393 -48.69 13.81 -0.56
N GLU A 394 -49.82 13.47 -1.13
CA GLU A 394 -51.04 13.18 -0.37
C GLU A 394 -50.87 11.99 0.59
N LYS A 395 -50.05 10.99 0.21
CA LYS A 395 -49.78 9.80 1.04
C LYS A 395 -48.61 9.98 2.05
N GLY A 396 -48.03 11.18 2.14
CA GLY A 396 -47.00 11.53 3.17
C GLY A 396 -45.70 10.73 3.06
N SER A 397 -45.32 10.28 1.86
CA SER A 397 -44.06 9.58 1.62
C SER A 397 -42.89 10.54 1.50
N THR A 398 -41.77 10.30 2.21
CA THR A 398 -40.58 11.14 2.18
C THR A 398 -39.61 10.80 1.03
N GLY A 399 -39.77 9.63 0.38
CA GLY A 399 -38.81 9.12 -0.60
C GLY A 399 -37.44 8.70 -0.01
N MET A 400 -37.35 8.64 1.32
CA MET A 400 -36.12 8.26 2.02
C MET A 400 -36.13 6.86 2.63
N GLY A 401 -37.35 6.24 2.74
CA GLY A 401 -37.48 4.95 3.44
C GLY A 401 -36.69 3.82 2.78
N LEU A 402 -36.87 3.59 1.48
CA LEU A 402 -36.17 2.53 0.74
C LEU A 402 -34.64 2.77 0.64
N PRO A 403 -34.12 3.97 0.39
CA PRO A 403 -32.70 4.28 0.53
C PRO A 403 -32.12 3.96 1.92
N ILE A 404 -32.87 4.21 2.99
CA ILE A 404 -32.49 3.83 4.36
C ILE A 404 -32.43 2.31 4.50
N CYS A 405 -33.46 1.59 4.01
CA CYS A 405 -33.47 0.13 4.01
C CYS A 405 -32.28 -0.45 3.24
N ARG A 406 -32.01 0.06 2.04
CA ARG A 406 -30.85 -0.33 1.24
C ARG A 406 -29.56 -0.21 2.06
N ARG A 407 -29.33 0.95 2.67
CA ARG A 407 -28.10 1.18 3.44
C ARG A 407 -27.97 0.25 4.65
N ILE A 408 -29.07 -0.02 5.34
CA ILE A 408 -29.10 -0.96 6.48
C ILE A 408 -28.77 -2.38 6.00
N LEU A 409 -29.38 -2.82 4.92
CA LEU A 409 -29.18 -4.17 4.37
C LEU A 409 -27.75 -4.35 3.84
N GLU A 410 -27.19 -3.34 3.18
CA GLU A 410 -25.77 -3.30 2.78
C GLU A 410 -24.82 -3.41 3.99
N LEU A 411 -25.09 -2.71 5.09
CA LEU A 411 -24.30 -2.80 6.33
C LEU A 411 -24.38 -4.20 6.96
N HIS A 412 -25.51 -4.89 6.81
CA HIS A 412 -25.67 -6.26 7.26
C HIS A 412 -25.01 -7.27 6.30
N GLY A 413 -24.79 -6.91 5.05
CA GLY A 413 -24.34 -7.81 3.99
C GLY A 413 -25.48 -8.70 3.49
N PHE A 414 -26.73 -8.26 3.62
CA PHE A 414 -27.92 -8.99 3.22
C PHE A 414 -28.30 -8.66 1.77
N ALA A 415 -28.75 -9.67 1.05
CA ALA A 415 -29.32 -9.49 -0.27
C ALA A 415 -30.72 -8.85 -0.17
N TYR A 416 -31.07 -7.97 -1.09
CA TYR A 416 -32.38 -7.31 -1.11
C TYR A 416 -32.82 -7.04 -2.53
N GLY A 417 -34.12 -6.82 -2.70
CA GLY A 417 -34.69 -6.51 -3.99
C GLY A 417 -36.18 -6.17 -3.92
N CYS A 418 -36.69 -5.79 -5.08
CA CYS A 418 -38.11 -5.62 -5.30
C CYS A 418 -38.46 -6.03 -6.73
N GLY A 419 -39.72 -6.24 -6.99
CA GLY A 419 -40.21 -6.55 -8.34
C GLY A 419 -41.71 -6.66 -8.42
N ASN A 420 -42.20 -6.56 -9.63
CA ASN A 420 -43.59 -6.85 -9.91
C ASN A 420 -43.82 -8.36 -9.89
N LYS A 421 -44.84 -8.82 -9.17
CA LYS A 421 -45.21 -10.22 -9.07
C LYS A 421 -46.71 -10.34 -9.15
N GLU A 422 -47.21 -11.11 -10.11
CA GLU A 422 -48.63 -11.25 -10.35
C GLU A 422 -49.32 -9.88 -10.50
N ASN A 423 -50.32 -9.57 -9.63
CA ASN A 423 -51.05 -8.32 -9.59
C ASN A 423 -50.56 -7.36 -8.48
N GLY A 424 -49.27 -7.39 -8.14
CA GLY A 424 -48.72 -6.58 -7.06
C GLY A 424 -47.25 -6.36 -7.17
N VAL A 425 -46.69 -5.75 -6.12
CA VAL A 425 -45.23 -5.49 -5.94
C VAL A 425 -44.74 -6.24 -4.71
N GLU A 426 -43.56 -6.85 -4.83
CA GLU A 426 -42.88 -7.55 -3.76
C GLU A 426 -41.59 -6.78 -3.38
N PHE A 427 -41.37 -6.56 -2.09
CA PHE A 427 -40.12 -6.12 -1.52
C PHE A 427 -39.56 -7.21 -0.61
N TRP A 428 -38.29 -7.53 -0.72
CA TRP A 428 -37.71 -8.63 0.03
C TRP A 428 -36.27 -8.35 0.46
N PHE A 429 -35.84 -9.05 1.50
CA PHE A 429 -34.41 -9.23 1.81
C PHE A 429 -34.14 -10.65 2.32
N GLY A 430 -32.93 -11.14 2.08
CA GLY A 430 -32.46 -12.45 2.54
C GLY A 430 -31.21 -12.30 3.42
N THR A 431 -31.21 -13.04 4.53
CA THR A 431 -30.06 -13.09 5.45
C THR A 431 -29.18 -14.26 5.03
N ASN A 432 -27.88 -14.05 4.88
CA ASN A 432 -26.91 -15.08 4.49
C ASN A 432 -26.28 -15.77 5.73
#